data_aeee1de75274fdf2b31232fdbb000a03
#
_entry.id   aeee1de75274fdf2b31232fdbb000a03
#
_cell.length_a   1.000
_cell.length_b   1.000
_cell.length_c   1.000
_cell.angle_alpha   90.00
_cell.angle_beta   90.00
_cell.angle_gamma   90.00
#
_symmetry.space_group_name_H-M   'P 1'
#
loop_
_entity.id
_entity.type
_entity.pdbx_description
1 polymer ?
#
loop_
_entity_poly.entity_id
_entity_poly.type
_entity_poly.pdbx_seq_one_letter_code
_entity_poly.pdbx_strand_id
1 'polypeptide(L)'
;MGRISLHELRRMGVSAEDIEAAKVTQLAQRRTGAPVQSIGVIVGVAEQRQRTNPNPPTDLTARALHKRGAYDQAALLLDQQALRESSPERAAMAREAALAAKELSASNQLEFDFFGGGNVSIAFKYQDAVTERLFAAAKTPAQAFHAQAVLWQITRNLGWQSYECTKTAADLCEVMRTDKGDMARALDLLEQVGAIRRVKRGRVKIITVTPEGAFRGNVHNHAQAVERYKLDVIDGGKTEQTPK
;
A
#
# COMPACT_ATOMS: atom_id res chain seq x y z
N MET A 1 30.50 -13.24 -6.84
CA MET A 1 31.69 -13.02 -7.68
C MET A 1 32.17 -11.60 -7.41
N GLY A 2 33.48 -11.46 -7.05
CA GLY A 2 34.11 -10.18 -6.80
C GLY A 2 34.19 -9.31 -8.06
N ARG A 3 34.47 -8.02 -7.88
CA ARG A 3 34.76 -7.10 -8.98
C ARG A 3 35.96 -7.65 -9.74
N ILE A 4 35.83 -7.84 -11.05
CA ILE A 4 36.96 -8.20 -11.91
C ILE A 4 37.99 -7.07 -11.79
N SER A 5 39.23 -7.42 -11.44
CA SER A 5 40.31 -6.43 -11.28
C SER A 5 40.80 -5.95 -12.67
N LEU A 6 41.35 -4.73 -12.71
CA LEU A 6 41.90 -4.17 -13.94
C LEU A 6 43.02 -5.06 -14.53
N HIS A 7 43.77 -5.75 -13.68
CA HIS A 7 44.79 -6.70 -14.07
C HIS A 7 44.20 -7.95 -14.74
N GLU A 8 43.08 -8.44 -14.23
CA GLU A 8 42.34 -9.57 -14.78
C GLU A 8 41.72 -9.24 -16.15
N LEU A 9 41.15 -8.01 -16.31
CA LEU A 9 40.64 -7.54 -17.61
C LEU A 9 41.73 -7.50 -18.67
N ARG A 10 42.93 -7.03 -18.33
CA ARG A 10 44.10 -7.05 -19.24
C ARG A 10 44.51 -8.45 -19.58
N ARG A 11 44.51 -9.40 -18.62
CA ARG A 11 44.77 -10.84 -18.92
C ARG A 11 43.75 -11.46 -19.85
N MET A 12 42.51 -10.96 -19.85
CA MET A 12 41.43 -11.39 -20.73
C MET A 12 41.45 -10.71 -22.10
N GLY A 13 42.52 -9.94 -22.40
CA GLY A 13 42.74 -9.33 -23.71
C GLY A 13 42.06 -7.97 -23.91
N VAL A 14 41.52 -7.33 -22.85
CA VAL A 14 40.92 -6.00 -22.96
C VAL A 14 42.02 -4.95 -23.10
N SER A 15 41.92 -4.10 -24.11
CA SER A 15 42.89 -3.05 -24.37
C SER A 15 42.92 -1.98 -23.26
N ALA A 16 44.04 -1.28 -23.12
CA ALA A 16 44.13 -0.17 -22.19
C ALA A 16 43.18 0.97 -22.56
N GLU A 17 42.95 1.19 -23.84
CA GLU A 17 42.02 2.20 -24.39
C GLU A 17 40.59 1.90 -24.02
N ASP A 18 40.14 0.62 -24.17
CA ASP A 18 38.79 0.20 -23.80
C ASP A 18 38.53 0.37 -22.27
N ILE A 19 39.54 0.09 -21.46
CA ILE A 19 39.46 0.28 -20.02
C ILE A 19 39.33 1.76 -19.68
N GLU A 20 40.03 2.67 -20.31
CA GLU A 20 39.93 4.10 -20.11
C GLU A 20 38.56 4.64 -20.60
N ALA A 21 38.12 4.20 -21.80
CA ALA A 21 36.78 4.54 -22.30
C ALA A 21 35.67 4.08 -21.33
N ALA A 22 35.78 2.90 -20.75
CA ALA A 22 34.86 2.38 -19.76
C ALA A 22 34.88 3.19 -18.46
N LYS A 23 36.00 3.72 -17.99
CA LYS A 23 36.08 4.61 -16.84
C LYS A 23 35.40 5.95 -17.11
N VAL A 24 35.58 6.51 -18.31
CA VAL A 24 34.88 7.73 -18.74
C VAL A 24 33.37 7.51 -18.74
N THR A 25 32.92 6.38 -19.27
CA THR A 25 31.50 6.00 -19.25
C THR A 25 30.96 5.87 -17.83
N GLN A 26 31.68 5.24 -16.91
CA GLN A 26 31.32 5.18 -15.50
C GLN A 26 31.20 6.57 -14.87
N LEU A 27 32.12 7.46 -15.20
CA LEU A 27 32.10 8.82 -14.68
C LEU A 27 30.85 9.58 -15.19
N ALA A 28 30.52 9.43 -16.46
CA ALA A 28 29.31 9.99 -17.05
C ALA A 28 28.05 9.43 -16.40
N GLN A 29 27.94 8.13 -16.16
CA GLN A 29 26.83 7.50 -15.45
C GLN A 29 26.65 8.07 -14.03
N ARG A 30 27.75 8.28 -13.31
CA ARG A 30 27.72 8.92 -11.96
C ARG A 30 27.21 10.36 -12.01
N ARG A 31 27.60 11.13 -13.03
CA ARG A 31 27.18 12.54 -13.19
C ARG A 31 25.70 12.67 -13.57
N THR A 32 25.19 11.73 -14.36
CA THR A 32 23.79 11.74 -14.84
C THR A 32 22.82 11.05 -13.88
N GLY A 33 23.31 10.44 -12.77
CA GLY A 33 22.49 9.65 -11.88
C GLY A 33 22.04 8.30 -12.45
N ALA A 34 22.58 7.90 -13.60
CA ALA A 34 22.31 6.61 -14.20
C ALA A 34 22.95 5.46 -13.39
N PRO A 35 22.40 4.24 -13.42
CA PRO A 35 22.95 3.10 -12.72
C PRO A 35 24.37 2.80 -13.20
N VAL A 36 25.35 2.87 -12.28
CA VAL A 36 26.78 2.70 -12.59
C VAL A 36 27.10 1.24 -12.86
N GLN A 37 27.46 0.94 -14.10
CA GLN A 37 27.90 -0.39 -14.52
C GLN A 37 29.36 -0.65 -14.15
N SER A 38 29.75 -1.93 -13.93
CA SER A 38 31.15 -2.28 -13.72
C SER A 38 31.94 -2.18 -15.04
N ILE A 39 33.25 -1.90 -14.96
CA ILE A 39 34.11 -1.82 -16.14
C ILE A 39 34.03 -3.12 -16.98
N GLY A 40 34.00 -4.29 -16.32
CA GLY A 40 33.87 -5.57 -17.02
C GLY A 40 32.55 -5.72 -17.78
N VAL A 41 31.47 -5.09 -17.35
CA VAL A 41 30.19 -5.07 -18.07
C VAL A 41 30.28 -4.13 -19.28
N ILE A 42 30.85 -2.94 -19.10
CA ILE A 42 30.94 -1.92 -20.17
C ILE A 42 31.80 -2.44 -21.32
N VAL A 43 32.88 -3.18 -21.02
CA VAL A 43 33.75 -3.78 -22.05
C VAL A 43 33.27 -5.16 -22.53
N GLY A 44 32.11 -5.63 -22.12
CA GLY A 44 31.47 -6.86 -22.60
C GLY A 44 32.08 -8.18 -22.10
N VAL A 45 33.00 -8.14 -21.14
CA VAL A 45 33.67 -9.32 -20.57
C VAL A 45 32.90 -9.95 -19.42
N ALA A 46 31.97 -9.20 -18.81
CA ALA A 46 31.10 -9.68 -17.76
C ALA A 46 29.64 -9.44 -18.13
N GLU A 47 28.81 -10.45 -17.92
CA GLU A 47 27.36 -10.26 -18.04
C GLU A 47 26.86 -9.28 -17.01
N GLN A 48 26.02 -8.36 -17.42
CA GLN A 48 25.27 -7.51 -16.53
C GLN A 48 24.29 -8.37 -15.75
N ARG A 49 24.74 -8.93 -14.63
CA ARG A 49 23.83 -9.56 -13.69
C ARG A 49 22.91 -8.47 -13.19
N GLN A 50 21.67 -8.50 -13.65
CA GLN A 50 20.60 -7.83 -12.89
C GLN A 50 20.75 -8.32 -11.46
N ARG A 51 21.05 -7.40 -10.53
CA ARG A 51 20.99 -7.69 -9.12
C ARG A 51 19.53 -7.96 -8.80
N THR A 52 19.09 -9.19 -8.99
CA THR A 52 17.91 -9.69 -8.28
C THR A 52 18.32 -9.61 -6.83
N ASN A 53 17.75 -8.63 -6.14
CA ASN A 53 17.98 -8.46 -4.71
C ASN A 53 17.48 -9.77 -4.04
N PRO A 54 18.36 -10.64 -3.51
CA PRO A 54 17.94 -11.94 -2.97
C PRO A 54 17.05 -11.80 -1.74
N ASN A 55 17.03 -10.62 -1.12
CA ASN A 55 16.13 -10.29 -0.03
C ASN A 55 15.05 -9.36 -0.58
N PRO A 56 13.79 -9.83 -0.69
CA PRO A 56 12.70 -8.92 -1.00
C PRO A 56 12.66 -7.83 0.07
N PRO A 57 12.38 -6.56 -0.31
CA PRO A 57 12.29 -5.48 0.64
C PRO A 57 11.37 -5.87 1.79
N THR A 58 11.84 -5.67 3.02
CA THR A 58 11.06 -5.97 4.24
C THR A 58 9.92 -4.98 4.43
N ASP A 59 10.03 -3.80 3.82
CA ASP A 59 8.98 -2.80 3.81
C ASP A 59 7.85 -3.21 2.85
N LEU A 60 6.62 -3.20 3.36
CA LEU A 60 5.41 -3.52 2.59
C LEU A 60 5.22 -2.58 1.40
N THR A 61 5.59 -1.30 1.56
CA THR A 61 5.54 -0.28 0.52
C THR A 61 6.49 -0.61 -0.63
N ALA A 62 7.73 -0.95 -0.30
CA ALA A 62 8.72 -1.33 -1.29
C ALA A 62 8.37 -2.67 -1.98
N ARG A 63 7.72 -3.61 -1.26
CA ARG A 63 7.18 -4.85 -1.86
C ARG A 63 6.05 -4.57 -2.84
N ALA A 64 5.15 -3.65 -2.52
CA ALA A 64 4.04 -3.28 -3.39
C ALA A 64 4.56 -2.58 -4.65
N LEU A 65 5.53 -1.66 -4.55
CA LEU A 65 6.23 -1.04 -5.67
C LEU A 65 6.88 -2.06 -6.59
N HIS A 66 7.60 -3.02 -6.00
CA HIS A 66 8.28 -4.06 -6.76
C HIS A 66 7.27 -4.95 -7.51
N LYS A 67 6.17 -5.35 -6.86
CA LYS A 67 5.09 -6.13 -7.48
C LYS A 67 4.42 -5.35 -8.61
N ARG A 68 4.09 -4.08 -8.38
CA ARG A 68 3.49 -3.21 -9.40
C ARG A 68 4.39 -3.09 -10.62
N GLY A 69 5.68 -2.80 -10.42
CA GLY A 69 6.64 -2.73 -11.52
C GLY A 69 6.77 -4.03 -12.30
N ALA A 70 6.68 -5.19 -11.63
CA ALA A 70 6.70 -6.49 -12.28
C ALA A 70 5.44 -6.73 -13.13
N TYR A 71 4.25 -6.33 -12.65
CA TYR A 71 3.02 -6.44 -13.43
C TYR A 71 2.97 -5.47 -14.61
N ASP A 72 3.45 -4.23 -14.45
CA ASP A 72 3.55 -3.25 -15.54
C ASP A 72 4.50 -3.78 -16.64
N GLN A 73 5.61 -4.36 -16.24
CA GLN A 73 6.58 -4.94 -17.16
C GLN A 73 6.02 -6.18 -17.89
N ALA A 74 5.28 -7.03 -17.15
CA ALA A 74 4.59 -8.18 -17.75
C ALA A 74 3.53 -7.74 -18.77
N ALA A 75 2.73 -6.73 -18.44
CA ALA A 75 1.73 -6.17 -19.35
C ALA A 75 2.36 -5.63 -20.63
N LEU A 76 3.47 -4.90 -20.52
CA LEU A 76 4.20 -4.36 -21.68
C LEU A 76 4.74 -5.47 -22.59
N LEU A 77 5.32 -6.52 -22.02
CA LEU A 77 5.85 -7.66 -22.77
C LEU A 77 4.75 -8.43 -23.49
N LEU A 78 3.61 -8.63 -22.83
CA LEU A 78 2.45 -9.31 -23.41
C LEU A 78 1.80 -8.49 -24.54
N ASP A 79 1.70 -7.17 -24.40
CA ASP A 79 1.25 -6.27 -25.46
C ASP A 79 2.20 -6.33 -26.67
N GLN A 80 3.52 -6.35 -26.44
CA GLN A 80 4.51 -6.50 -27.51
C GLN A 80 4.42 -7.88 -28.18
N GLN A 81 4.18 -8.93 -27.41
CA GLN A 81 3.98 -10.28 -27.95
C GLN A 81 2.73 -10.34 -28.80
N ALA A 82 1.61 -9.73 -28.36
CA ALA A 82 0.38 -9.67 -29.12
C ALA A 82 0.52 -8.98 -30.48
N LEU A 83 1.43 -8.00 -30.59
CA LEU A 83 1.75 -7.32 -31.85
C LEU A 83 2.61 -8.17 -32.81
N ARG A 84 3.43 -9.08 -32.29
CA ARG A 84 4.33 -9.93 -33.05
C ARG A 84 3.71 -11.27 -33.45
N GLU A 85 2.62 -11.65 -32.77
CA GLU A 85 1.97 -12.94 -32.97
C GLU A 85 1.18 -12.95 -34.28
N SER A 86 1.43 -13.96 -35.12
CA SER A 86 0.76 -14.13 -36.40
C SER A 86 -0.61 -14.81 -36.28
N SER A 87 -0.84 -15.56 -35.19
CA SER A 87 -2.12 -16.20 -34.91
C SER A 87 -3.09 -15.24 -34.21
N PRO A 88 -4.25 -14.95 -34.78
CA PRO A 88 -5.21 -14.03 -34.18
C PRO A 88 -5.72 -14.51 -32.81
N GLU A 89 -5.85 -15.82 -32.60
CA GLU A 89 -6.27 -16.39 -31.30
C GLU A 89 -5.21 -16.17 -30.23
N ARG A 90 -3.92 -16.44 -30.53
CA ARG A 90 -2.81 -16.21 -29.60
C ARG A 90 -2.60 -14.71 -29.32
N ALA A 91 -2.77 -13.86 -30.32
CA ALA A 91 -2.73 -12.42 -30.14
C ALA A 91 -3.84 -11.92 -29.21
N ALA A 92 -5.07 -12.49 -29.31
CA ALA A 92 -6.17 -12.18 -28.42
C ALA A 92 -5.88 -12.62 -26.98
N MET A 93 -5.39 -13.84 -26.78
CA MET A 93 -4.97 -14.33 -25.44
C MET A 93 -3.88 -13.47 -24.81
N ALA A 94 -2.88 -13.04 -25.59
CA ALA A 94 -1.82 -12.18 -25.10
C ALA A 94 -2.35 -10.79 -24.66
N ARG A 95 -3.31 -10.21 -25.40
CA ARG A 95 -3.98 -8.94 -25.01
C ARG A 95 -4.79 -9.09 -23.73
N GLU A 96 -5.54 -10.18 -23.59
CA GLU A 96 -6.32 -10.46 -22.39
C GLU A 96 -5.40 -10.61 -21.16
N ALA A 97 -4.30 -11.35 -21.31
CA ALA A 97 -3.30 -11.48 -20.26
C ALA A 97 -2.64 -10.14 -19.92
N ALA A 98 -2.39 -9.27 -20.91
CA ALA A 98 -1.87 -7.93 -20.69
C ALA A 98 -2.85 -7.05 -19.89
N LEU A 99 -4.16 -7.13 -20.19
CA LEU A 99 -5.20 -6.43 -19.44
C LEU A 99 -5.25 -6.91 -17.99
N ALA A 100 -5.24 -8.23 -17.75
CA ALA A 100 -5.21 -8.79 -16.41
C ALA A 100 -3.97 -8.35 -15.62
N ALA A 101 -2.80 -8.28 -16.27
CA ALA A 101 -1.58 -7.76 -15.65
C ALA A 101 -1.69 -6.26 -15.31
N LYS A 102 -2.32 -5.44 -16.16
CA LYS A 102 -2.62 -4.02 -15.88
C LYS A 102 -3.56 -3.86 -14.70
N GLU A 103 -4.60 -4.67 -14.59
CA GLU A 103 -5.52 -4.68 -13.45
C GLU A 103 -4.80 -5.06 -12.14
N LEU A 104 -3.94 -6.08 -12.18
CA LEU A 104 -3.12 -6.46 -11.04
C LEU A 104 -2.11 -5.36 -10.64
N SER A 105 -1.53 -4.66 -11.61
CA SER A 105 -0.70 -3.48 -11.34
C SER A 105 -1.49 -2.37 -10.67
N ALA A 106 -2.67 -2.04 -11.19
CA ALA A 106 -3.55 -1.03 -10.61
C ALA A 106 -4.02 -1.41 -9.20
N SER A 107 -4.33 -2.69 -8.94
CA SER A 107 -4.73 -3.18 -7.62
C SER A 107 -3.59 -3.08 -6.58
N ASN A 108 -2.33 -3.13 -7.02
CA ASN A 108 -1.14 -2.93 -6.18
C ASN A 108 -0.67 -1.48 -6.17
N GLN A 109 -1.54 -0.52 -6.54
CA GLN A 109 -1.21 0.90 -6.45
C GLN A 109 -0.89 1.26 -4.99
N LEU A 110 0.26 1.88 -4.82
CA LEU A 110 0.74 2.31 -3.52
C LEU A 110 -0.16 3.37 -2.91
N GLU A 111 -0.26 3.29 -1.60
CA GLU A 111 -0.63 4.43 -0.79
C GLU A 111 0.30 5.60 -1.15
N PHE A 112 -0.27 6.76 -1.44
CA PHE A 112 0.49 7.96 -1.69
C PHE A 112 1.06 8.43 -0.35
N ASP A 113 2.28 8.03 -0.04
CA ASP A 113 2.92 8.31 1.24
C ASP A 113 3.98 9.39 1.09
N PHE A 114 3.52 10.66 1.15
CA PHE A 114 4.42 11.82 1.09
C PHE A 114 5.30 11.98 2.33
N PHE A 115 4.92 11.41 3.46
CA PHE A 115 5.51 11.70 4.76
C PHE A 115 6.11 10.46 5.46
N GLY A 116 6.08 9.30 4.82
CA GLY A 116 6.67 8.07 5.39
C GLY A 116 5.90 7.52 6.59
N GLY A 117 4.57 7.44 6.53
CA GLY A 117 3.76 6.90 7.63
C GLY A 117 2.37 6.43 7.21
N GLY A 118 2.11 6.46 5.93
CA GLY A 118 0.81 6.17 5.35
C GLY A 118 -0.16 7.35 5.41
N ASN A 119 -1.14 7.33 4.51
CA ASN A 119 -2.18 8.35 4.42
C ASN A 119 -3.56 7.73 4.60
N VAL A 120 -4.46 8.49 5.18
CA VAL A 120 -5.89 8.21 5.21
C VAL A 120 -6.64 9.39 4.61
N SER A 121 -7.56 9.12 3.69
CA SER A 121 -8.46 10.14 3.16
C SER A 121 -9.67 10.26 4.07
N ILE A 122 -9.99 11.47 4.50
CA ILE A 122 -11.16 11.77 5.33
C ILE A 122 -12.01 12.80 4.59
N ALA A 123 -13.28 12.50 4.38
CA ALA A 123 -14.21 13.42 3.73
C ALA A 123 -14.52 14.60 4.64
N PHE A 124 -14.41 15.84 4.14
CA PHE A 124 -14.73 17.05 4.92
C PHE A 124 -16.17 17.02 5.48
N LYS A 125 -17.14 16.65 4.62
CA LYS A 125 -18.55 16.54 5.07
C LYS A 125 -18.75 15.57 6.24
N TYR A 126 -17.99 14.47 6.26
CA TYR A 126 -18.02 13.53 7.37
C TYR A 126 -17.41 14.15 8.63
N GLN A 127 -16.28 14.81 8.49
CA GLN A 127 -15.59 15.47 9.60
C GLN A 127 -16.47 16.54 10.23
N ASP A 128 -17.10 17.39 9.42
CA ASP A 128 -17.98 18.45 9.88
C ASP A 128 -19.21 17.87 10.59
N ALA A 129 -19.90 16.91 9.98
CA ALA A 129 -21.09 16.29 10.57
C ALA A 129 -20.79 15.53 11.87
N VAL A 130 -19.66 14.84 11.95
CA VAL A 130 -19.25 14.14 13.18
C VAL A 130 -18.89 15.15 14.28
N THR A 131 -18.16 16.21 13.93
CA THR A 131 -17.80 17.26 14.89
C THR A 131 -19.05 17.92 15.48
N GLU A 132 -19.99 18.35 14.64
CA GLU A 132 -21.25 18.95 15.08
C GLU A 132 -22.00 18.02 16.02
N ARG A 133 -22.19 16.76 15.66
CA ARG A 133 -22.90 15.76 16.46
C ARG A 133 -22.19 15.45 17.78
N LEU A 134 -20.86 15.39 17.80
CA LEU A 134 -20.07 15.16 19.01
C LEU A 134 -20.26 16.29 19.99
N PHE A 135 -20.21 17.56 19.58
CA PHE A 135 -20.43 18.71 20.46
C PHE A 135 -21.85 18.82 20.92
N ALA A 136 -22.85 18.38 20.14
CA ALA A 136 -24.23 18.34 20.53
C ALA A 136 -24.55 17.22 21.56
N ALA A 137 -23.89 16.05 21.43
CA ALA A 137 -24.18 14.87 22.28
C ALA A 137 -23.31 14.78 23.53
N ALA A 138 -22.13 15.40 23.54
CA ALA A 138 -21.20 15.34 24.67
C ALA A 138 -21.72 16.20 25.86
N LYS A 139 -21.50 15.69 27.07
CA LYS A 139 -21.85 16.44 28.30
C LYS A 139 -20.92 17.63 28.52
N THR A 140 -19.69 17.55 28.05
CA THR A 140 -18.69 18.62 28.17
C THR A 140 -17.87 18.73 26.88
N PRO A 141 -17.37 19.92 26.55
CA PRO A 141 -16.48 20.08 25.40
C PRO A 141 -15.23 19.18 25.46
N ALA A 142 -14.69 18.93 26.65
CA ALA A 142 -13.56 18.05 26.87
C ALA A 142 -13.84 16.60 26.40
N GLN A 143 -15.06 16.10 26.64
CA GLN A 143 -15.47 14.78 26.15
C GLN A 143 -15.57 14.75 24.63
N ALA A 144 -16.10 15.81 24.00
CA ALA A 144 -16.17 15.90 22.55
C ALA A 144 -14.77 15.89 21.93
N PHE A 145 -13.85 16.71 22.44
CA PHE A 145 -12.45 16.72 21.98
C PHE A 145 -11.75 15.40 22.20
N HIS A 146 -11.96 14.74 23.34
CA HIS A 146 -11.38 13.43 23.59
C HIS A 146 -11.91 12.38 22.60
N ALA A 147 -13.21 12.33 22.36
CA ALA A 147 -13.82 11.44 21.38
C ALA A 147 -13.29 11.71 19.96
N GLN A 148 -13.13 13.00 19.60
CA GLN A 148 -12.55 13.38 18.32
C GLN A 148 -11.09 12.90 18.19
N ALA A 149 -10.28 13.03 19.25
CA ALA A 149 -8.91 12.52 19.27
C ALA A 149 -8.86 10.99 19.11
N VAL A 150 -9.78 10.27 19.76
CA VAL A 150 -9.94 8.81 19.61
C VAL A 150 -10.32 8.47 18.16
N LEU A 151 -11.24 9.20 17.53
CA LEU A 151 -11.59 9.00 16.12
C LEU A 151 -10.38 9.17 15.19
N TRP A 152 -9.53 10.17 15.42
CA TRP A 152 -8.29 10.34 14.66
C TRP A 152 -7.36 9.14 14.79
N GLN A 153 -7.23 8.56 15.98
CA GLN A 153 -6.41 7.36 16.16
C GLN A 153 -7.04 6.13 15.48
N ILE A 154 -8.35 6.01 15.47
CA ILE A 154 -9.06 4.95 14.77
C ILE A 154 -8.84 5.09 13.26
N THR A 155 -9.05 6.26 12.67
CA THR A 155 -8.88 6.49 11.23
C THR A 155 -7.44 6.28 10.78
N ARG A 156 -6.46 6.73 11.57
CA ARG A 156 -5.03 6.50 11.32
C ARG A 156 -4.68 5.00 11.25
N ASN A 157 -5.38 4.17 12.01
CA ASN A 157 -5.13 2.73 12.12
C ASN A 157 -6.13 1.90 11.30
N LEU A 158 -6.77 2.47 10.28
CA LEU A 158 -7.56 1.69 9.33
C LEU A 158 -6.68 0.74 8.55
N GLY A 159 -7.16 -0.48 8.33
CA GLY A 159 -6.51 -1.46 7.48
C GLY A 159 -6.49 -0.98 6.01
N TRP A 160 -5.47 -1.42 5.27
CA TRP A 160 -5.37 -1.11 3.84
C TRP A 160 -6.56 -1.68 3.06
N GLN A 161 -7.24 -0.84 2.30
CA GLN A 161 -8.47 -1.16 1.55
C GLN A 161 -9.58 -1.76 2.42
N SER A 162 -9.59 -1.37 3.70
CA SER A 162 -10.55 -1.84 4.69
C SER A 162 -11.15 -0.66 5.44
N TYR A 163 -12.30 -0.88 6.02
CA TYR A 163 -13.00 0.06 6.91
C TYR A 163 -12.85 -0.35 8.39
N GLU A 164 -12.05 -1.38 8.67
CA GLU A 164 -11.81 -1.89 10.02
C GLU A 164 -10.55 -1.28 10.62
N CYS A 165 -10.62 -0.88 11.88
CA CYS A 165 -9.45 -0.47 12.64
C CYS A 165 -8.63 -1.72 13.02
N THR A 166 -7.33 -1.66 12.76
CA THR A 166 -6.38 -2.74 13.10
C THR A 166 -6.04 -2.79 14.59
N LYS A 167 -6.41 -1.75 15.34
CA LYS A 167 -6.17 -1.62 16.78
C LYS A 167 -7.45 -1.93 17.57
N THR A 168 -7.29 -2.66 18.66
CA THR A 168 -8.35 -2.88 19.65
C THR A 168 -8.49 -1.66 20.57
N ALA A 169 -9.61 -1.60 21.33
CA ALA A 169 -9.77 -0.56 22.33
C ALA A 169 -8.64 -0.55 23.39
N ALA A 170 -8.08 -1.72 23.72
CA ALA A 170 -6.95 -1.82 24.64
C ALA A 170 -5.67 -1.22 24.03
N ASP A 171 -5.39 -1.51 22.76
CA ASP A 171 -4.23 -0.93 22.04
C ASP A 171 -4.37 0.60 21.92
N LEU A 172 -5.59 1.09 21.71
CA LEU A 172 -5.86 2.53 21.67
C LEU A 172 -5.63 3.19 23.03
N CYS A 173 -6.00 2.53 24.14
CA CYS A 173 -5.69 3.02 25.50
C CYS A 173 -4.19 3.20 25.69
N GLU A 174 -3.37 2.23 25.27
CA GLU A 174 -1.91 2.29 25.39
C GLU A 174 -1.34 3.45 24.56
N VAL A 175 -1.73 3.54 23.28
CA VAL A 175 -1.23 4.57 22.36
C VAL A 175 -1.57 5.97 22.86
N MET A 176 -2.78 6.17 23.35
CA MET A 176 -3.28 7.47 23.81
C MET A 176 -2.99 7.76 25.27
N ARG A 177 -2.43 6.80 26.02
CA ARG A 177 -2.18 6.89 27.45
C ARG A 177 -3.43 7.31 28.25
N THR A 178 -4.58 6.75 27.86
CA THR A 178 -5.87 7.01 28.49
C THR A 178 -6.35 5.78 29.26
N ASP A 179 -7.19 5.98 30.27
CA ASP A 179 -7.75 4.87 31.01
C ASP A 179 -8.88 4.16 30.22
N LYS A 180 -9.20 2.93 30.64
CA LYS A 180 -10.22 2.11 29.98
C LYS A 180 -11.62 2.72 30.06
N GLY A 181 -11.92 3.46 31.14
CA GLY A 181 -13.21 4.10 31.34
C GLY A 181 -13.42 5.29 30.41
N ASP A 182 -12.37 6.13 30.25
CA ASP A 182 -12.41 7.26 29.34
C ASP A 182 -12.47 6.80 27.88
N MET A 183 -11.70 5.78 27.53
CA MET A 183 -11.76 5.17 26.20
C MET A 183 -13.15 4.59 25.92
N ALA A 184 -13.75 3.87 26.87
CA ALA A 184 -15.09 3.31 26.70
C ALA A 184 -16.12 4.43 26.47
N ARG A 185 -16.08 5.49 27.28
CA ARG A 185 -16.97 6.66 27.11
C ARG A 185 -16.80 7.34 25.75
N ALA A 186 -15.55 7.49 25.30
CA ALA A 186 -15.27 8.07 23.99
C ALA A 186 -15.80 7.20 22.85
N LEU A 187 -15.59 5.89 22.92
CA LEU A 187 -16.10 4.95 21.91
C LEU A 187 -17.62 4.86 21.90
N ASP A 188 -18.27 4.90 23.10
CA ASP A 188 -19.73 4.92 23.22
C ASP A 188 -20.30 6.20 22.57
N LEU A 189 -19.69 7.35 22.83
CA LEU A 189 -20.10 8.62 22.24
C LEU A 189 -19.92 8.61 20.70
N LEU A 190 -18.79 8.11 20.20
CA LEU A 190 -18.55 7.97 18.76
C LEU A 190 -19.56 7.04 18.09
N GLU A 191 -19.95 5.96 18.74
CA GLU A 191 -20.96 5.04 18.23
C GLU A 191 -22.35 5.67 18.27
N GLN A 192 -22.69 6.39 19.36
CA GLN A 192 -23.95 7.12 19.51
C GLN A 192 -24.16 8.16 18.38
N VAL A 193 -23.11 8.89 18.00
CA VAL A 193 -23.20 9.89 16.92
C VAL A 193 -23.08 9.29 15.52
N GLY A 194 -22.88 7.96 15.43
CA GLY A 194 -22.76 7.23 14.16
C GLY A 194 -21.42 7.42 13.46
N ALA A 195 -20.38 7.89 14.15
CA ALA A 195 -19.04 8.04 13.58
C ALA A 195 -18.33 6.70 13.41
N ILE A 196 -18.56 5.77 14.32
CA ILE A 196 -18.01 4.41 14.26
C ILE A 196 -19.12 3.38 14.52
N ARG A 197 -18.79 2.14 14.22
CA ARG A 197 -19.60 0.98 14.61
C ARG A 197 -18.67 -0.05 15.27
N ARG A 198 -19.16 -0.75 16.29
CA ARG A 198 -18.40 -1.83 16.95
C ARG A 198 -19.10 -3.16 16.74
N VAL A 199 -18.45 -4.06 16.02
CA VAL A 199 -18.98 -5.39 15.71
C VAL A 199 -18.23 -6.44 16.52
N LYS A 200 -18.95 -7.30 17.23
CA LYS A 200 -18.35 -8.40 18.01
C LYS A 200 -17.98 -9.55 17.06
N ARG A 201 -16.69 -9.87 17.00
CA ARG A 201 -16.19 -11.07 16.31
C ARG A 201 -15.45 -11.95 17.35
N GLY A 202 -16.07 -13.03 17.74
CA GLY A 202 -15.54 -13.89 18.79
C GLY A 202 -15.42 -13.16 20.13
N ARG A 203 -14.19 -13.05 20.66
CA ARG A 203 -13.90 -12.40 21.96
C ARG A 203 -13.58 -10.90 21.82
N VAL A 204 -13.42 -10.40 20.62
CA VAL A 204 -12.97 -9.02 20.34
C VAL A 204 -14.08 -8.21 19.70
N LYS A 205 -14.17 -6.92 20.04
CA LYS A 205 -14.98 -5.94 19.31
C LYS A 205 -14.11 -5.23 18.29
N ILE A 206 -14.46 -5.38 17.01
CA ILE A 206 -13.80 -4.69 15.90
C ILE A 206 -14.47 -3.33 15.72
N ILE A 207 -13.65 -2.29 15.57
CA ILE A 207 -14.11 -0.92 15.35
C ILE A 207 -14.08 -0.67 13.85
N THR A 208 -15.20 -0.23 13.29
CA THR A 208 -15.33 0.10 11.87
C THR A 208 -15.73 1.54 11.68
N VAL A 209 -15.25 2.16 10.58
CA VAL A 209 -15.62 3.51 10.15
C VAL A 209 -16.23 3.40 8.76
N THR A 210 -17.26 4.22 8.46
CA THR A 210 -17.81 4.20 7.09
C THR A 210 -16.75 4.59 6.07
N PRO A 211 -16.54 3.81 5.00
CA PRO A 211 -15.57 4.16 3.95
C PRO A 211 -15.90 5.48 3.24
N GLU A 212 -17.18 5.87 3.21
CA GLU A 212 -17.61 7.19 2.70
C GLU A 212 -17.07 8.34 3.57
N GLY A 213 -16.81 8.10 4.84
CA GLY A 213 -16.26 9.07 5.78
C GLY A 213 -14.75 9.07 5.84
N ALA A 214 -14.15 7.87 5.97
CA ALA A 214 -12.70 7.71 6.05
C ALA A 214 -12.27 6.41 5.36
N PHE A 215 -11.27 6.50 4.51
CA PHE A 215 -10.77 5.38 3.74
C PHE A 215 -9.25 5.41 3.60
N ARG A 216 -8.63 4.25 3.79
CA ARG A 216 -7.22 4.02 3.55
C ARG A 216 -7.05 2.98 2.45
N GLY A 217 -6.70 3.42 1.25
CA GLY A 217 -6.56 2.50 0.13
C GLY A 217 -6.53 3.19 -1.22
N ASN A 218 -6.59 2.36 -2.26
CA ASN A 218 -6.68 2.85 -3.63
C ASN A 218 -8.07 3.46 -3.90
N VAL A 219 -8.09 4.64 -4.49
CA VAL A 219 -9.31 5.37 -4.84
C VAL A 219 -10.26 4.52 -5.72
N HIS A 220 -9.71 3.72 -6.63
CA HIS A 220 -10.50 2.84 -7.50
C HIS A 220 -11.28 1.75 -6.74
N ASN A 221 -10.79 1.36 -5.56
CA ASN A 221 -11.44 0.33 -4.74
C ASN A 221 -12.38 0.92 -3.68
N HIS A 222 -12.49 2.26 -3.60
CA HIS A 222 -13.34 2.94 -2.63
C HIS A 222 -14.82 2.55 -2.78
N ALA A 223 -15.36 2.58 -3.99
CA ALA A 223 -16.76 2.19 -4.25
C ALA A 223 -17.05 0.77 -3.79
N GLN A 224 -16.14 -0.17 -4.05
CA GLN A 224 -16.25 -1.56 -3.62
C GLN A 224 -16.19 -1.72 -2.09
N ALA A 225 -15.36 -0.90 -1.40
CA ALA A 225 -15.32 -0.88 0.06
C ALA A 225 -16.63 -0.33 0.66
N VAL A 226 -17.23 0.69 0.05
CA VAL A 226 -18.53 1.24 0.43
C VAL A 226 -19.64 0.19 0.30
N GLU A 227 -19.68 -0.53 -0.82
CA GLU A 227 -20.67 -1.61 -1.03
C GLU A 227 -20.53 -2.72 0.02
N ARG A 228 -19.32 -3.20 0.27
CA ARG A 228 -19.06 -4.21 1.31
C ARG A 228 -19.50 -3.74 2.68
N TYR A 229 -19.17 -2.48 3.04
CA TYR A 229 -19.59 -1.92 4.32
C TYR A 229 -21.12 -1.87 4.46
N LYS A 230 -21.82 -1.47 3.40
CA LYS A 230 -23.30 -1.46 3.38
C LYS A 230 -23.87 -2.85 3.58
N LEU A 231 -23.33 -3.87 2.93
CA LEU A 231 -23.73 -5.26 3.10
C LEU A 231 -23.48 -5.74 4.53
N ASP A 232 -22.28 -5.50 5.09
CA ASP A 232 -21.97 -5.85 6.48
C ASP A 232 -22.87 -5.14 7.50
N VAL A 233 -23.33 -3.93 7.20
CA VAL A 233 -24.30 -3.21 8.03
C VAL A 233 -25.66 -3.89 7.99
N ILE A 234 -26.11 -4.38 6.84
CA ILE A 234 -27.40 -5.05 6.66
C ILE A 234 -27.34 -6.44 7.30
N ASP A 235 -26.29 -7.22 7.08
CA ASP A 235 -26.13 -8.58 7.58
C ASP A 235 -25.75 -8.65 9.06
N GLY A 236 -25.16 -7.59 9.61
CA GLY A 236 -24.68 -7.54 11.00
C GLY A 236 -25.76 -7.59 12.09
N GLY A 237 -27.04 -7.79 11.70
CA GLY A 237 -28.14 -8.10 12.63
C GLY A 237 -28.52 -9.60 12.69
N LYS A 238 -28.00 -10.41 11.79
CA LYS A 238 -28.29 -11.86 11.75
C LYS A 238 -26.97 -12.64 11.92
N THR A 239 -26.54 -12.80 13.15
CA THR A 239 -25.62 -13.92 13.45
C THR A 239 -26.48 -15.19 13.30
N GLU A 240 -26.25 -15.97 12.26
CA GLU A 240 -26.75 -17.34 12.18
C GLU A 240 -26.34 -18.05 13.47
N GLN A 241 -27.31 -18.33 14.32
CA GLN A 241 -27.17 -19.30 15.37
C GLN A 241 -27.03 -20.64 14.68
N THR A 242 -25.80 -21.14 14.59
CA THR A 242 -25.55 -22.53 14.20
C THR A 242 -26.33 -23.41 15.19
N PRO A 243 -27.29 -24.23 14.74
CA PRO A 243 -27.97 -25.15 15.62
C PRO A 243 -26.96 -26.15 16.14
N LYS A 244 -27.02 -26.44 17.46
CA LYS A 244 -26.26 -27.51 18.14
C LYS A 244 -26.69 -28.86 17.65
#